data_942936f759a4073388d9936064fd9cc6
#
_entry.id   942936f759a4073388d9936064fd9cc6
#
_cell.length_a   1.000
_cell.length_b   1.000
_cell.length_c   1.000
_cell.angle_alpha   90.00
_cell.angle_beta   90.00
_cell.angle_gamma   90.00
#
_symmetry.space_group_name_H-M   'P 1'
#
loop_
_entity.id
_entity.type
_entity.pdbx_description
1 polymer ?
#
loop_
_entity_poly.entity_id
_entity_poly.type
_entity_poly.pdbx_seq_one_letter_code
_entity_poly.pdbx_strand_id
1 'polypeptide(L)'
;MKFRITVLCDNSVGPLSGTLGEHGFAALVEYEGGALLFDTGQGKTLLPNAQRMNRDLRGVAGVVLSHGHYDHSGGLWPLLQSCGGKEVYAHPGIFARRYAVRNRERSLSIGIPYTEDFLRGQGARFNFSEEFREIGTEMFLTGEVPRVTSFERGDSGLFCDEAGCSPDFMIDDQSLLLCTSRGLVLVLGCCHAGLVNTIELAREKTGQEKIHAVIGGSHLGFCSPAQLDETVKALRGHGIRKICGSHCTGFAASARLAQEFPGQFHPAHVGYTLEV
;
A
#
# COMPACT_ATOMS: atom_id res chain seq x y z
N MET A 1 5.18 9.17 18.79
CA MET A 1 6.45 8.80 18.10
C MET A 1 6.59 9.65 16.84
N LYS A 2 7.81 9.86 16.33
CA LYS A 2 8.07 10.51 15.02
C LYS A 2 8.31 9.45 13.97
N PHE A 3 7.72 9.64 12.80
CA PHE A 3 7.92 8.76 11.66
C PHE A 3 8.37 9.56 10.44
N ARG A 4 9.20 8.92 9.60
CA ARG A 4 9.55 9.40 8.27
C ARG A 4 9.19 8.32 7.26
N ILE A 5 8.31 8.64 6.32
CA ILE A 5 7.87 7.71 5.29
C ILE A 5 8.44 8.19 3.96
N THR A 6 9.29 7.37 3.33
CA THR A 6 9.94 7.69 2.05
C THR A 6 9.47 6.71 0.98
N VAL A 7 8.86 7.19 -0.09
CA VAL A 7 8.43 6.36 -1.23
C VAL A 7 9.66 5.92 -2.02
N LEU A 8 9.86 4.60 -2.14
CA LEU A 8 10.97 3.98 -2.86
C LEU A 8 10.59 3.43 -4.23
N CYS A 9 9.34 2.98 -4.40
CA CYS A 9 8.77 2.56 -5.68
C CYS A 9 7.44 3.26 -5.90
N ASP A 10 7.23 3.78 -7.09
CA ASP A 10 5.98 4.37 -7.58
C ASP A 10 5.98 4.40 -9.11
N ASN A 11 4.80 4.55 -9.72
CA ASN A 11 4.65 4.69 -11.17
C ASN A 11 5.28 5.98 -11.71
N SER A 12 5.52 6.96 -10.85
CA SER A 12 6.05 8.28 -11.20
C SER A 12 7.31 8.63 -10.43
N VAL A 13 8.13 9.51 -11.02
CA VAL A 13 9.37 10.02 -10.42
C VAL A 13 9.33 11.54 -10.36
N GLY A 14 9.98 12.11 -9.36
CA GLY A 14 10.16 13.56 -9.28
C GLY A 14 11.13 14.08 -10.34
N PRO A 15 11.00 15.34 -10.78
CA PRO A 15 11.92 15.93 -11.73
C PRO A 15 13.35 15.96 -11.14
N LEU A 16 14.34 15.65 -11.99
CA LEU A 16 15.76 15.68 -11.68
C LEU A 16 16.20 14.80 -10.48
N SER A 17 15.35 13.85 -10.06
CA SER A 17 15.63 12.99 -8.88
C SER A 17 16.71 11.93 -9.15
N GLY A 18 16.93 11.56 -10.42
CA GLY A 18 17.78 10.43 -10.80
C GLY A 18 17.23 9.06 -10.39
N THR A 19 16.04 9.00 -9.79
CA THR A 19 15.34 7.77 -9.41
C THR A 19 14.63 7.13 -10.60
N LEU A 20 14.17 5.89 -10.43
CA LEU A 20 13.50 5.09 -11.45
C LEU A 20 12.05 4.84 -11.03
N GLY A 21 11.11 4.95 -11.96
CA GLY A 21 9.72 4.54 -11.79
C GLY A 21 9.49 3.11 -12.25
N GLU A 22 8.54 2.43 -11.63
CA GLU A 22 7.98 1.17 -12.09
C GLU A 22 6.50 1.11 -11.69
N HIS A 23 5.71 0.31 -12.37
CA HIS A 23 4.36 0.04 -11.90
C HIS A 23 4.44 -0.73 -10.59
N GLY A 24 3.97 -0.13 -9.49
CA GLY A 24 4.03 -0.74 -8.15
C GLY A 24 4.28 0.29 -7.06
N PHE A 25 4.29 -0.18 -5.83
CA PHE A 25 4.50 0.65 -4.66
C PHE A 25 5.47 0.02 -3.66
N ALA A 26 6.29 0.86 -3.04
CA ALA A 26 7.04 0.53 -1.82
C ALA A 26 7.40 1.80 -1.06
N ALA A 27 7.33 1.75 0.26
CA ALA A 27 7.70 2.85 1.14
C ALA A 27 8.56 2.38 2.32
N LEU A 28 9.63 3.11 2.61
CA LEU A 28 10.43 2.93 3.82
C LEU A 28 9.82 3.76 4.94
N VAL A 29 9.48 3.12 6.05
CA VAL A 29 8.93 3.74 7.26
C VAL A 29 10.01 3.71 8.34
N GLU A 30 10.66 4.86 8.55
CA GLU A 30 11.71 5.04 9.56
C GLU A 30 11.10 5.61 10.85
N TYR A 31 11.53 5.11 11.99
CA TYR A 31 11.10 5.55 13.33
C TYR A 31 12.27 5.49 14.32
N GLU A 32 12.10 6.02 15.52
CA GLU A 32 13.13 5.94 16.54
C GLU A 32 13.41 4.49 16.90
N GLY A 33 14.64 4.05 16.64
CA GLY A 33 15.09 2.68 16.91
C GLY A 33 15.01 1.71 15.74
N GLY A 34 14.47 2.09 14.55
CA GLY A 34 14.44 1.18 13.41
C GLY A 34 13.72 1.67 12.17
N ALA A 35 13.48 0.73 11.28
CA ALA A 35 12.70 0.95 10.07
C ALA A 35 11.93 -0.32 9.67
N LEU A 36 10.78 -0.14 9.01
CA LEU A 36 10.03 -1.16 8.30
C LEU A 36 9.97 -0.81 6.81
N LEU A 37 9.93 -1.82 5.96
CA LEU A 37 9.60 -1.65 4.56
C LEU A 37 8.13 -2.04 4.36
N PHE A 38 7.33 -1.15 3.80
CA PHE A 38 5.95 -1.41 3.41
C PHE A 38 5.90 -1.61 1.91
N ASP A 39 5.53 -2.81 1.46
CA ASP A 39 5.60 -3.33 0.10
C ASP A 39 7.01 -3.32 -0.52
N THR A 40 7.15 -3.90 -1.70
CA THR A 40 8.45 -4.14 -2.34
C THR A 40 8.51 -3.78 -3.82
N GLY A 41 7.42 -3.28 -4.40
CA GLY A 41 7.31 -3.05 -5.84
C GLY A 41 7.37 -4.35 -6.65
N GLN A 42 7.65 -4.25 -7.94
CA GLN A 42 7.92 -5.41 -8.82
C GLN A 42 9.32 -5.99 -8.65
N GLY A 43 10.22 -5.27 -7.95
CA GLY A 43 11.59 -5.69 -7.72
C GLY A 43 12.64 -5.15 -8.70
N LYS A 44 12.27 -4.23 -9.59
CA LYS A 44 13.20 -3.62 -10.56
C LYS A 44 13.84 -2.35 -10.01
N THR A 45 13.11 -1.55 -9.24
CA THR A 45 13.53 -0.21 -8.84
C THR A 45 13.80 -0.04 -7.36
N LEU A 46 13.27 -0.90 -6.48
CA LEU A 46 13.41 -0.82 -5.03
C LEU A 46 14.88 -0.63 -4.58
N LEU A 47 15.74 -1.58 -4.90
CA LEU A 47 17.16 -1.56 -4.50
C LEU A 47 17.94 -0.42 -5.16
N PRO A 48 17.84 -0.19 -6.49
CA PRO A 48 18.46 0.95 -7.13
C PRO A 48 18.03 2.30 -6.55
N ASN A 49 16.76 2.48 -6.27
CA ASN A 49 16.24 3.72 -5.68
C ASN A 49 16.70 3.91 -4.24
N ALA A 50 16.66 2.85 -3.41
CA ALA A 50 17.18 2.90 -2.05
C ALA A 50 18.66 3.31 -2.05
N GLN A 51 19.49 2.73 -2.93
CA GLN A 51 20.89 3.09 -3.07
C GLN A 51 21.07 4.56 -3.49
N ARG A 52 20.33 5.03 -4.50
CA ARG A 52 20.39 6.43 -4.97
C ARG A 52 20.01 7.43 -3.90
N MET A 53 19.07 7.06 -3.03
CA MET A 53 18.60 7.89 -1.93
C MET A 53 19.38 7.68 -0.63
N ASN A 54 20.48 6.91 -0.66
CA ASN A 54 21.29 6.55 0.51
C ASN A 54 20.45 5.93 1.64
N ARG A 55 19.52 5.02 1.29
CA ARG A 55 18.71 4.25 2.24
C ARG A 55 19.22 2.82 2.33
N ASP A 56 19.63 2.40 3.53
CA ASP A 56 20.09 1.03 3.77
C ASP A 56 18.94 0.12 4.18
N LEU A 57 18.54 -0.78 3.28
CA LEU A 57 17.47 -1.75 3.54
C LEU A 57 17.94 -3.00 4.30
N ARG A 58 19.25 -3.17 4.54
CA ARG A 58 19.76 -4.30 5.34
C ARG A 58 19.31 -4.19 6.79
N GLY A 59 19.21 -2.96 7.30
CA GLY A 59 18.82 -2.65 8.67
C GLY A 59 17.31 -2.62 8.93
N VAL A 60 16.44 -2.86 7.93
CA VAL A 60 15.00 -2.88 8.20
C VAL A 60 14.62 -4.08 9.08
N ALA A 61 13.82 -3.84 10.11
CA ALA A 61 13.39 -4.84 11.07
C ALA A 61 12.45 -5.89 10.45
N GLY A 62 11.69 -5.49 9.44
CA GLY A 62 10.77 -6.37 8.73
C GLY A 62 10.17 -5.72 7.49
N VAL A 63 9.42 -6.53 6.75
CA VAL A 63 8.65 -6.14 5.58
C VAL A 63 7.17 -6.35 5.89
N VAL A 64 6.35 -5.36 5.58
CA VAL A 64 4.89 -5.50 5.54
C VAL A 64 4.47 -5.66 4.10
N LEU A 65 3.73 -6.70 3.75
CA LEU A 65 3.09 -6.82 2.45
C LEU A 65 1.62 -6.45 2.59
N SER A 66 1.19 -5.44 1.84
CA SER A 66 -0.19 -4.97 1.87
C SER A 66 -1.16 -6.01 1.31
N HIS A 67 -0.80 -6.63 0.19
CA HIS A 67 -1.57 -7.68 -0.48
C HIS A 67 -0.69 -8.45 -1.48
N GLY A 68 -1.25 -9.50 -2.10
CA GLY A 68 -0.49 -10.44 -2.92
C GLY A 68 -0.36 -10.07 -4.40
N HIS A 69 -0.54 -8.82 -4.85
CA HIS A 69 -0.24 -8.47 -6.23
C HIS A 69 1.27 -8.38 -6.46
N TYR A 70 1.70 -8.75 -7.68
CA TYR A 70 3.12 -8.81 -8.06
C TYR A 70 3.84 -7.46 -7.96
N ASP A 71 3.13 -6.38 -8.15
CA ASP A 71 3.64 -5.01 -8.13
C ASP A 71 3.77 -4.41 -6.71
N HIS A 72 3.44 -5.23 -5.69
CA HIS A 72 3.67 -4.95 -4.25
C HIS A 72 4.61 -5.99 -3.63
N SER A 73 4.60 -7.22 -4.12
CA SER A 73 5.28 -8.37 -3.53
C SER A 73 6.49 -8.86 -4.34
N GLY A 74 6.62 -8.46 -5.61
CA GLY A 74 7.64 -8.98 -6.53
C GLY A 74 9.08 -8.65 -6.14
N GLY A 75 9.30 -7.57 -5.40
CA GLY A 75 10.61 -7.19 -4.90
C GLY A 75 11.07 -7.93 -3.65
N LEU A 76 10.23 -8.79 -3.06
CA LEU A 76 10.58 -9.49 -1.83
C LEU A 76 11.79 -10.41 -2.01
N TRP A 77 11.81 -11.24 -3.06
CA TRP A 77 12.97 -12.11 -3.30
C TRP A 77 14.27 -11.35 -3.56
N PRO A 78 14.36 -10.36 -4.48
CA PRO A 78 15.57 -9.55 -4.64
C PRO A 78 16.03 -8.86 -3.34
N LEU A 79 15.09 -8.42 -2.51
CA LEU A 79 15.39 -7.84 -1.21
C LEU A 79 16.04 -8.87 -0.28
N LEU A 80 15.48 -10.07 -0.14
CA LEU A 80 16.02 -11.15 0.70
C LEU A 80 17.43 -11.54 0.24
N GLN A 81 17.66 -11.66 -1.07
CA GLN A 81 18.99 -11.95 -1.63
C GLN A 81 20.02 -10.88 -1.27
N SER A 82 19.64 -9.62 -1.33
CA SER A 82 20.58 -8.50 -1.16
C SER A 82 20.75 -8.07 0.29
N CYS A 83 19.73 -8.26 1.12
CA CYS A 83 19.66 -7.73 2.48
C CYS A 83 19.53 -8.81 3.56
N GLY A 84 19.54 -10.10 3.18
CA GLY A 84 19.38 -11.23 4.10
C GLY A 84 17.94 -11.47 4.53
N GLY A 85 17.73 -12.53 5.31
CA GLY A 85 16.41 -12.94 5.76
C GLY A 85 15.68 -11.86 6.58
N LYS A 86 14.34 -11.81 6.42
CA LYS A 86 13.48 -10.80 7.04
C LYS A 86 12.23 -11.41 7.68
N GLU A 87 11.73 -10.77 8.74
CA GLU A 87 10.34 -10.94 9.15
C GLU A 87 9.43 -10.35 8.07
N VAL A 88 8.35 -11.07 7.72
CA VAL A 88 7.39 -10.65 6.69
C VAL A 88 5.99 -10.71 7.28
N TYR A 89 5.42 -9.56 7.55
CA TYR A 89 4.05 -9.41 8.03
C TYR A 89 3.10 -9.40 6.84
N ALA A 90 2.18 -10.35 6.80
CA ALA A 90 1.26 -10.50 5.68
C ALA A 90 -0.06 -11.14 6.14
N HIS A 91 -1.07 -11.04 5.29
CA HIS A 91 -2.28 -11.83 5.41
C HIS A 91 -2.03 -13.27 4.89
N PRO A 92 -2.63 -14.33 5.47
CA PRO A 92 -2.42 -15.70 4.98
C PRO A 92 -2.89 -15.93 3.53
N GLY A 93 -3.87 -15.15 3.06
CA GLY A 93 -4.36 -15.19 1.67
C GLY A 93 -3.44 -14.57 0.62
N ILE A 94 -2.24 -14.08 0.99
CA ILE A 94 -1.34 -13.37 0.08
C ILE A 94 -0.86 -14.22 -1.12
N PHE A 95 -0.85 -15.55 -0.97
CA PHE A 95 -0.45 -16.49 -2.02
C PHE A 95 -1.61 -16.99 -2.89
N ALA A 96 -2.81 -16.43 -2.73
CA ALA A 96 -3.95 -16.76 -3.58
C ALA A 96 -3.63 -16.46 -5.06
N ARG A 97 -4.10 -17.32 -5.95
CA ARG A 97 -4.01 -17.04 -7.39
C ARG A 97 -4.88 -15.84 -7.73
N ARG A 98 -4.32 -14.93 -8.54
CA ARG A 98 -5.00 -13.70 -8.91
C ARG A 98 -4.82 -13.38 -10.36
N TYR A 99 -5.92 -12.94 -10.96
CA TYR A 99 -5.99 -12.62 -12.38
C TYR A 99 -6.74 -11.31 -12.60
N ALA A 100 -6.20 -10.46 -13.48
CA ALA A 100 -6.94 -9.36 -14.06
C ALA A 100 -7.52 -9.83 -15.40
N VAL A 101 -8.85 -9.84 -15.52
CA VAL A 101 -9.53 -10.30 -16.73
C VAL A 101 -10.22 -9.09 -17.39
N ARG A 102 -9.77 -8.74 -18.60
CA ARG A 102 -10.34 -7.65 -19.39
C ARG A 102 -11.12 -8.20 -20.57
N ASN A 103 -12.38 -7.77 -20.71
CA ASN A 103 -13.28 -8.09 -21.84
C ASN A 103 -13.46 -9.60 -22.08
N ARG A 104 -13.22 -10.46 -21.08
CA ARG A 104 -13.26 -11.93 -21.18
C ARG A 104 -12.32 -12.55 -22.24
N GLU A 105 -11.44 -11.73 -22.84
CA GLU A 105 -10.54 -12.15 -23.92
C GLU A 105 -9.08 -12.27 -23.49
N ARG A 106 -8.72 -11.53 -22.45
CA ARG A 106 -7.32 -11.50 -21.96
C ARG A 106 -7.28 -11.60 -20.45
N SER A 107 -6.67 -12.68 -19.97
CA SER A 107 -6.35 -12.88 -18.58
C SER A 107 -4.86 -12.65 -18.34
N LEU A 108 -4.53 -11.93 -17.29
CA LEU A 108 -3.17 -11.69 -16.83
C LEU A 108 -3.05 -12.21 -15.39
N SER A 109 -2.10 -13.09 -15.14
CA SER A 109 -1.74 -13.43 -13.77
C SER A 109 -1.10 -12.23 -13.09
N ILE A 110 -1.65 -11.83 -11.95
CA ILE A 110 -1.24 -10.64 -11.19
C ILE A 110 -0.91 -10.95 -9.73
N GLY A 111 -0.95 -12.23 -9.33
CA GLY A 111 -0.58 -12.66 -7.98
C GLY A 111 0.92 -12.57 -7.72
N ILE A 112 1.31 -12.83 -6.47
CA ILE A 112 2.71 -12.92 -6.05
C ILE A 112 3.48 -13.93 -6.92
N PRO A 113 4.66 -13.57 -7.47
CA PRO A 113 5.34 -14.40 -8.46
C PRO A 113 6.12 -15.59 -7.86
N TYR A 114 6.05 -15.77 -6.55
CA TYR A 114 6.80 -16.80 -5.81
C TYR A 114 5.88 -17.64 -4.94
N THR A 115 6.29 -18.86 -4.66
CA THR A 115 5.61 -19.69 -3.65
C THR A 115 6.09 -19.35 -2.25
N GLU A 116 5.29 -19.67 -1.23
CA GLU A 116 5.66 -19.50 0.17
C GLU A 116 6.94 -20.29 0.50
N ASP A 117 7.00 -21.57 0.11
CA ASP A 117 8.16 -22.44 0.37
C ASP A 117 9.44 -21.88 -0.25
N PHE A 118 9.36 -21.36 -1.47
CA PHE A 118 10.51 -20.71 -2.10
C PHE A 118 11.00 -19.51 -1.29
N LEU A 119 10.10 -18.61 -0.90
CA LEU A 119 10.48 -17.42 -0.13
C LEU A 119 10.98 -17.75 1.27
N ARG A 120 10.41 -18.76 1.94
CA ARG A 120 10.94 -19.31 3.20
C ARG A 120 12.36 -19.86 3.02
N GLY A 121 12.62 -20.59 1.94
CA GLY A 121 13.95 -21.05 1.58
C GLY A 121 14.95 -19.92 1.32
N GLN A 122 14.48 -18.73 0.95
CA GLN A 122 15.30 -17.52 0.78
C GLN A 122 15.42 -16.68 2.06
N GLY A 123 14.87 -17.14 3.18
CA GLY A 123 14.99 -16.50 4.48
C GLY A 123 13.80 -15.61 4.89
N ALA A 124 12.66 -15.68 4.20
CA ALA A 124 11.45 -15.04 4.67
C ALA A 124 10.89 -15.78 5.90
N ARG A 125 10.62 -15.05 6.96
CA ARG A 125 9.92 -15.57 8.15
C ARG A 125 8.54 -14.92 8.20
N PHE A 126 7.53 -15.61 7.63
CA PHE A 126 6.17 -15.10 7.56
C PHE A 126 5.49 -15.09 8.93
N ASN A 127 4.93 -13.95 9.26
CA ASN A 127 4.09 -13.70 10.40
C ASN A 127 2.69 -13.31 9.88
N PHE A 128 1.83 -14.33 9.73
CA PHE A 128 0.49 -14.15 9.16
C PHE A 128 -0.53 -13.71 10.21
N SER A 129 -1.49 -12.87 9.79
CA SER A 129 -2.69 -12.53 10.55
C SER A 129 -3.76 -11.96 9.64
N GLU A 130 -5.00 -12.28 9.94
CA GLU A 130 -6.22 -11.68 9.37
C GLU A 130 -6.72 -10.52 10.24
N GLU A 131 -6.24 -10.45 11.49
CA GLU A 131 -6.74 -9.57 12.52
C GLU A 131 -5.99 -8.24 12.58
N PHE A 132 -6.70 -7.21 13.06
CA PHE A 132 -6.07 -5.97 13.51
C PHE A 132 -5.07 -6.28 14.61
N ARG A 133 -3.83 -5.79 14.47
CA ARG A 133 -2.77 -6.08 15.45
C ARG A 133 -1.71 -4.99 15.53
N GLU A 134 -1.11 -4.86 16.69
CA GLU A 134 0.11 -4.09 16.91
C GLU A 134 1.33 -4.87 16.42
N ILE A 135 2.22 -4.21 15.68
CA ILE A 135 3.49 -4.78 15.19
C ILE A 135 4.72 -4.02 15.72
N GLY A 136 4.50 -2.98 16.47
CA GLY A 136 5.50 -2.14 17.12
C GLY A 136 4.83 -0.97 17.81
N THR A 137 5.58 -0.24 18.63
CA THR A 137 5.03 0.88 19.39
C THR A 137 4.35 1.91 18.48
N GLU A 138 3.05 2.14 18.68
CA GLU A 138 2.23 3.05 17.89
C GLU A 138 2.11 2.64 16.39
N MET A 139 2.37 1.37 16.06
CA MET A 139 2.29 0.83 14.70
C MET A 139 1.37 -0.38 14.66
N PHE A 140 0.34 -0.33 13.80
CA PHE A 140 -0.68 -1.37 13.70
C PHE A 140 -0.90 -1.77 12.24
N LEU A 141 -1.25 -3.05 12.01
CA LEU A 141 -1.79 -3.53 10.75
C LEU A 141 -3.30 -3.66 10.87
N THR A 142 -4.02 -3.28 9.83
CA THR A 142 -5.49 -3.35 9.83
C THR A 142 -6.01 -4.78 9.85
N GLY A 143 -5.23 -5.75 9.31
CA GLY A 143 -5.80 -7.02 8.92
C GLY A 143 -6.87 -6.81 7.83
N GLU A 144 -7.85 -7.71 7.76
CA GLU A 144 -8.98 -7.59 6.83
C GLU A 144 -9.79 -6.32 7.09
N VAL A 145 -10.09 -5.58 6.03
CA VAL A 145 -10.87 -4.33 6.11
C VAL A 145 -12.32 -4.59 5.68
N PRO A 146 -13.31 -4.46 6.59
CA PRO A 146 -14.72 -4.60 6.26
C PRO A 146 -15.19 -3.53 5.27
N ARG A 147 -15.99 -3.91 4.27
CA ARG A 147 -16.63 -2.96 3.35
C ARG A 147 -17.95 -2.47 3.92
N VAL A 148 -17.91 -1.36 4.65
CA VAL A 148 -19.08 -0.77 5.33
C VAL A 148 -19.76 0.32 4.50
N THR A 149 -19.03 0.94 3.55
CA THR A 149 -19.60 1.96 2.65
C THR A 149 -20.39 1.31 1.51
N SER A 150 -21.45 1.99 1.04
CA SER A 150 -22.26 1.49 -0.08
C SER A 150 -21.62 1.67 -1.45
N PHE A 151 -20.56 2.46 -1.56
CA PHE A 151 -19.95 2.85 -2.83
C PHE A 151 -18.56 2.21 -3.09
N GLU A 152 -17.80 1.80 -2.08
CA GLU A 152 -16.51 1.10 -2.23
C GLU A 152 -16.73 -0.42 -2.32
N ARG A 153 -17.14 -0.91 -3.49
CA ARG A 153 -17.56 -2.31 -3.71
C ARG A 153 -16.45 -3.23 -4.23
N GLY A 154 -15.23 -2.70 -4.44
CA GLY A 154 -14.12 -3.43 -5.03
C GLY A 154 -14.05 -3.33 -6.55
N ASP A 155 -13.11 -4.06 -7.15
CA ASP A 155 -12.84 -4.06 -8.59
C ASP A 155 -13.49 -5.29 -9.25
N SER A 156 -14.37 -5.07 -10.21
CA SER A 156 -15.06 -6.13 -10.97
C SER A 156 -14.16 -6.83 -12.00
N GLY A 157 -12.94 -6.35 -12.21
CA GLY A 157 -11.97 -6.92 -13.14
C GLY A 157 -10.99 -7.93 -12.51
N LEU A 158 -11.10 -8.18 -11.19
CA LEU A 158 -10.21 -9.05 -10.43
C LEU A 158 -10.86 -10.40 -10.12
N PHE A 159 -10.11 -11.50 -10.36
CA PHE A 159 -10.61 -12.86 -10.21
C PHE A 159 -9.56 -13.79 -9.59
N CYS A 160 -10.04 -14.85 -8.92
CA CYS A 160 -9.21 -15.93 -8.38
C CYS A 160 -8.90 -17.01 -9.42
N ASP A 161 -9.54 -16.98 -10.59
CA ASP A 161 -9.31 -17.93 -11.69
C ASP A 161 -9.12 -17.21 -13.03
N GLU A 162 -8.40 -17.88 -13.93
CA GLU A 162 -8.05 -17.38 -15.26
C GLU A 162 -9.26 -17.17 -16.18
N ALA A 163 -10.34 -17.92 -15.95
CA ALA A 163 -11.57 -17.82 -16.74
C ALA A 163 -12.44 -16.62 -16.37
N GLY A 164 -12.15 -15.93 -15.24
CA GLY A 164 -12.92 -14.79 -14.77
C GLY A 164 -14.31 -15.19 -14.24
N CYS A 165 -14.39 -16.37 -13.61
CA CYS A 165 -15.64 -16.88 -13.06
C CYS A 165 -15.78 -16.64 -11.54
N SER A 166 -14.66 -16.61 -10.81
CA SER A 166 -14.62 -16.46 -9.35
C SER A 166 -14.07 -15.08 -8.99
N PRO A 167 -14.91 -14.09 -8.63
CA PRO A 167 -14.44 -12.76 -8.26
C PRO A 167 -13.45 -12.81 -7.09
N ASP A 168 -12.40 -11.97 -7.17
CA ASP A 168 -11.46 -11.77 -6.07
C ASP A 168 -11.89 -10.55 -5.25
N PHE A 169 -12.21 -10.78 -3.99
CA PHE A 169 -12.60 -9.72 -3.06
C PHE A 169 -11.42 -9.07 -2.36
N MET A 170 -10.17 -9.47 -2.67
CA MET A 170 -8.95 -8.91 -2.10
C MET A 170 -9.01 -8.82 -0.57
N ILE A 171 -9.36 -9.93 0.07
CA ILE A 171 -9.52 -9.98 1.54
C ILE A 171 -8.19 -9.77 2.28
N ASP A 172 -7.07 -10.01 1.61
CA ASP A 172 -5.72 -9.81 2.15
C ASP A 172 -5.23 -8.35 2.10
N ASP A 173 -6.03 -7.42 1.53
CA ASP A 173 -5.68 -6.01 1.44
C ASP A 173 -5.66 -5.36 2.82
N GLN A 174 -4.45 -5.05 3.31
CA GLN A 174 -4.22 -4.44 4.61
C GLN A 174 -3.38 -3.17 4.50
N SER A 175 -3.50 -2.32 5.51
CA SER A 175 -2.79 -1.05 5.60
C SER A 175 -1.99 -0.96 6.90
N LEU A 176 -0.92 -0.14 6.89
CA LEU A 176 -0.15 0.17 8.10
C LEU A 176 -0.66 1.49 8.70
N LEU A 177 -0.99 1.46 9.98
CA LEU A 177 -1.45 2.62 10.75
C LEU A 177 -0.33 3.07 11.69
N LEU A 178 -0.08 4.36 11.71
CA LEU A 178 0.91 4.98 12.59
C LEU A 178 0.20 6.00 13.49
N CYS A 179 0.21 5.76 14.79
CA CYS A 179 -0.34 6.69 15.79
C CYS A 179 0.68 7.78 16.11
N THR A 180 0.34 9.02 15.85
CA THR A 180 1.24 10.16 16.07
C THR A 180 0.59 11.22 16.96
N SER A 181 1.38 12.14 17.52
CA SER A 181 0.85 13.29 18.25
C SER A 181 0.03 14.25 17.38
N ARG A 182 0.14 14.12 16.05
CA ARG A 182 -0.63 14.92 15.08
C ARG A 182 -1.94 14.27 14.66
N GLY A 183 -2.14 12.99 14.96
CA GLY A 183 -3.25 12.12 14.54
C GLY A 183 -2.74 10.89 13.80
N LEU A 184 -3.66 10.09 13.28
CA LEU A 184 -3.35 8.88 12.51
C LEU A 184 -2.69 9.22 11.18
N VAL A 185 -1.73 8.38 10.80
CA VAL A 185 -1.20 8.30 9.43
C VAL A 185 -1.45 6.90 8.90
N LEU A 186 -2.07 6.81 7.74
CA LEU A 186 -2.35 5.56 7.04
C LEU A 186 -1.36 5.41 5.88
N VAL A 187 -0.60 4.30 5.87
CA VAL A 187 0.24 3.90 4.72
C VAL A 187 -0.50 2.79 3.98
N LEU A 188 -0.82 3.05 2.73
CA LEU A 188 -1.70 2.25 1.89
C LEU A 188 -0.90 1.56 0.78
N GLY A 189 -1.23 0.29 0.46
CA GLY A 189 -0.74 -0.37 -0.75
C GLY A 189 -1.55 0.07 -1.97
N CYS A 190 -2.57 -0.70 -2.30
CA CYS A 190 -3.61 -0.31 -3.27
C CYS A 190 -4.92 0.13 -2.63
N CYS A 191 -5.18 -0.31 -1.39
CA CYS A 191 -6.43 -0.01 -0.69
C CYS A 191 -7.67 -0.54 -1.45
N HIS A 192 -7.62 -1.81 -1.89
CA HIS A 192 -8.71 -2.48 -2.61
C HIS A 192 -10.00 -2.61 -1.80
N ALA A 193 -9.88 -2.64 -0.47
CA ALA A 193 -11.02 -2.63 0.43
C ALA A 193 -11.79 -1.30 0.41
N GLY A 194 -11.16 -0.23 -0.08
CA GLY A 194 -11.69 1.13 -0.12
C GLY A 194 -11.05 2.06 0.91
N LEU A 195 -10.73 3.27 0.46
CA LEU A 195 -10.05 4.27 1.29
C LEU A 195 -10.90 4.69 2.49
N VAL A 196 -12.19 4.90 2.29
CA VAL A 196 -13.10 5.32 3.37
C VAL A 196 -13.35 4.16 4.34
N ASN A 197 -13.53 2.93 3.83
CA ASN A 197 -13.63 1.74 4.67
C ASN A 197 -12.39 1.57 5.56
N THR A 198 -11.20 1.78 5.01
CA THR A 198 -9.94 1.69 5.76
C THR A 198 -9.82 2.79 6.82
N ILE A 199 -10.25 4.01 6.51
CA ILE A 199 -10.28 5.13 7.48
C ILE A 199 -11.25 4.82 8.63
N GLU A 200 -12.45 4.32 8.33
CA GLU A 200 -13.43 4.01 9.38
C GLU A 200 -12.92 2.91 10.31
N LEU A 201 -12.35 1.83 9.76
CA LEU A 201 -11.72 0.79 10.57
C LEU A 201 -10.59 1.34 11.43
N ALA A 202 -9.72 2.16 10.85
CA ALA A 202 -8.58 2.75 11.57
C ALA A 202 -9.03 3.60 12.77
N ARG A 203 -10.08 4.43 12.59
CA ARG A 203 -10.67 5.23 13.66
C ARG A 203 -11.29 4.36 14.75
N GLU A 204 -12.09 3.36 14.35
CA GLU A 204 -12.73 2.42 15.29
C GLU A 204 -11.71 1.69 16.14
N LYS A 205 -10.69 1.09 15.51
CA LYS A 205 -9.71 0.24 16.22
C LYS A 205 -8.71 1.01 17.07
N THR A 206 -8.35 2.23 16.67
CA THR A 206 -7.38 3.04 17.41
C THR A 206 -8.01 4.04 18.38
N GLY A 207 -9.30 4.31 18.25
CA GLY A 207 -10.00 5.36 19.00
C GLY A 207 -9.55 6.79 18.63
N GLN A 208 -8.75 6.94 17.55
CA GLN A 208 -8.29 8.25 17.09
C GLN A 208 -9.18 8.82 16.00
N GLU A 209 -9.86 9.92 16.28
CA GLU A 209 -10.75 10.58 15.34
C GLU A 209 -10.01 11.39 14.25
N LYS A 210 -8.83 11.91 14.58
CA LYS A 210 -8.07 12.81 13.71
C LYS A 210 -7.17 12.04 12.77
N ILE A 211 -7.39 12.19 11.46
CA ILE A 211 -6.49 11.69 10.42
C ILE A 211 -5.53 12.80 10.00
N HIS A 212 -4.24 12.60 10.27
CA HIS A 212 -3.21 13.54 9.85
C HIS A 212 -2.86 13.38 8.38
N ALA A 213 -2.63 12.13 7.94
CA ALA A 213 -2.27 11.87 6.55
C ALA A 213 -2.73 10.50 6.07
N VAL A 214 -2.95 10.41 4.78
CA VAL A 214 -2.98 9.14 4.03
C VAL A 214 -1.88 9.19 2.97
N ILE A 215 -1.12 8.12 2.81
CA ILE A 215 -0.02 8.04 1.82
C ILE A 215 -0.01 6.67 1.16
N GLY A 216 0.06 6.64 -0.17
CA GLY A 216 0.09 5.41 -0.96
C GLY A 216 -0.97 5.37 -2.05
N GLY A 217 -1.25 4.17 -2.54
CA GLY A 217 -2.28 3.90 -3.52
C GLY A 217 -3.67 3.88 -2.89
N SER A 218 -4.67 4.38 -3.62
CA SER A 218 -6.06 4.44 -3.15
C SER A 218 -7.06 3.76 -4.09
N HIS A 219 -6.56 3.08 -5.13
CA HIS A 219 -7.34 2.41 -6.19
C HIS A 219 -8.37 3.28 -6.91
N LEU A 220 -8.36 4.60 -6.66
CA LEU A 220 -9.32 5.55 -7.25
C LEU A 220 -9.15 5.73 -8.75
N GLY A 221 -8.01 5.33 -9.33
CA GLY A 221 -7.80 5.33 -10.77
C GLY A 221 -8.69 4.34 -11.54
N PHE A 222 -9.31 3.40 -10.85
CA PHE A 222 -10.16 2.35 -11.42
C PHE A 222 -11.64 2.47 -10.99
N CYS A 223 -11.95 3.39 -10.10
CA CYS A 223 -13.30 3.57 -9.59
C CYS A 223 -14.21 4.33 -10.59
N SER A 224 -15.52 4.22 -10.39
CA SER A 224 -16.48 5.02 -11.13
C SER A 224 -16.43 6.50 -10.72
N PRO A 225 -16.85 7.44 -11.58
CA PRO A 225 -16.98 8.85 -11.20
C PRO A 225 -17.85 9.07 -9.96
N ALA A 226 -18.93 8.32 -9.82
CA ALA A 226 -19.81 8.40 -8.66
C ALA A 226 -19.12 7.96 -7.36
N GLN A 227 -18.29 6.90 -7.40
CA GLN A 227 -17.49 6.50 -6.26
C GLN A 227 -16.45 7.57 -5.89
N LEU A 228 -15.80 8.18 -6.89
CA LEU A 228 -14.83 9.25 -6.65
C LEU A 228 -15.49 10.46 -5.98
N ASP A 229 -16.70 10.85 -6.40
CA ASP A 229 -17.46 11.95 -5.81
C ASP A 229 -17.82 11.66 -4.33
N GLU A 230 -18.30 10.45 -4.02
CA GLU A 230 -18.59 10.06 -2.64
C GLU A 230 -17.31 9.97 -1.78
N THR A 231 -16.22 9.48 -2.35
CA THR A 231 -14.91 9.47 -1.67
C THR A 231 -14.44 10.89 -1.34
N VAL A 232 -14.50 11.83 -2.30
CA VAL A 232 -14.14 13.24 -2.06
C VAL A 232 -14.98 13.84 -0.94
N LYS A 233 -16.30 13.59 -0.94
CA LYS A 233 -17.20 14.05 0.11
C LYS A 233 -16.85 13.49 1.49
N ALA A 234 -16.55 12.19 1.57
CA ALA A 234 -16.13 11.54 2.81
C ALA A 234 -14.80 12.09 3.32
N LEU A 235 -13.78 12.26 2.45
CA LEU A 235 -12.48 12.82 2.82
C LEU A 235 -12.59 14.24 3.39
N ARG A 236 -13.52 15.07 2.87
CA ARG A 236 -13.82 16.38 3.44
C ARG A 236 -14.41 16.27 4.85
N GLY A 237 -15.32 15.31 5.04
CA GLY A 237 -15.93 15.04 6.35
C GLY A 237 -14.91 14.62 7.41
N HIS A 238 -13.90 13.83 7.02
CA HIS A 238 -12.82 13.42 7.92
C HIS A 238 -11.77 14.50 8.21
N GLY A 239 -11.73 15.60 7.45
CA GLY A 239 -10.82 16.70 7.68
C GLY A 239 -9.33 16.33 7.57
N ILE A 240 -8.99 15.45 6.63
CA ILE A 240 -7.62 14.93 6.43
C ILE A 240 -6.68 16.08 6.08
N ARG A 241 -5.54 16.16 6.77
CA ARG A 241 -4.60 17.27 6.60
C ARG A 241 -3.69 17.11 5.39
N LYS A 242 -3.33 15.85 5.04
CA LYS A 242 -2.48 15.54 3.89
C LYS A 242 -2.99 14.30 3.18
N ILE A 243 -3.15 14.40 1.88
CA ILE A 243 -3.51 13.30 0.98
C ILE A 243 -2.34 13.11 0.03
N CYS A 244 -1.52 12.10 0.25
CA CYS A 244 -0.29 11.85 -0.50
C CYS A 244 -0.55 10.69 -1.46
N GLY A 245 -1.19 10.99 -2.60
CA GLY A 245 -1.61 9.97 -3.58
C GLY A 245 -0.47 9.49 -4.46
N SER A 246 -0.38 8.17 -4.66
CA SER A 246 0.59 7.50 -5.52
C SER A 246 -0.01 6.30 -6.26
N HIS A 247 0.76 5.66 -7.09
CA HIS A 247 0.52 4.37 -7.73
C HIS A 247 -0.88 4.24 -8.37
N CYS A 248 -1.74 3.37 -7.84
CA CYS A 248 -3.09 3.08 -8.35
C CYS A 248 -4.13 4.18 -8.10
N THR A 249 -3.78 5.26 -7.39
CA THR A 249 -4.60 6.48 -7.34
C THR A 249 -4.82 7.03 -8.74
N GLY A 250 -3.84 6.89 -9.62
CA GLY A 250 -3.94 7.26 -11.02
C GLY A 250 -4.01 8.77 -11.27
N PHE A 251 -3.75 9.17 -12.52
CA PHE A 251 -3.65 10.59 -12.88
C PHE A 251 -4.98 11.35 -12.74
N ALA A 252 -6.08 10.78 -13.24
CA ALA A 252 -7.37 11.47 -13.25
C ALA A 252 -7.90 11.73 -11.82
N ALA A 253 -7.84 10.72 -10.95
CA ALA A 253 -8.23 10.88 -9.56
C ALA A 253 -7.28 11.82 -8.80
N SER A 254 -5.98 11.75 -9.05
CA SER A 254 -5.00 12.69 -8.47
C SER A 254 -5.28 14.13 -8.86
N ALA A 255 -5.60 14.40 -10.14
CA ALA A 255 -5.97 15.73 -10.61
C ALA A 255 -7.25 16.24 -9.93
N ARG A 256 -8.27 15.38 -9.78
CA ARG A 256 -9.51 15.72 -9.07
C ARG A 256 -9.23 16.01 -7.58
N LEU A 257 -8.44 15.16 -6.91
CA LEU A 257 -8.07 15.38 -5.51
C LEU A 257 -7.28 16.68 -5.31
N ALA A 258 -6.38 17.03 -6.24
CA ALA A 258 -5.64 18.29 -6.19
C ALA A 258 -6.55 19.53 -6.29
N GLN A 259 -7.60 19.48 -7.12
CA GLN A 259 -8.61 20.52 -7.21
C GLN A 259 -9.47 20.64 -5.96
N GLU A 260 -9.91 19.50 -5.40
CA GLU A 260 -10.82 19.46 -4.26
C GLU A 260 -10.14 19.75 -2.92
N PHE A 261 -8.83 19.47 -2.82
CA PHE A 261 -8.02 19.61 -1.61
C PHE A 261 -6.75 20.45 -1.86
N PRO A 262 -6.90 21.74 -2.25
CA PRO A 262 -5.76 22.59 -2.56
C PRO A 262 -4.86 22.76 -1.31
N GLY A 263 -3.56 22.52 -1.50
CA GLY A 263 -2.56 22.57 -0.43
C GLY A 263 -2.56 21.37 0.54
N GLN A 264 -3.51 20.44 0.40
CA GLN A 264 -3.57 19.19 1.18
C GLN A 264 -3.17 17.98 0.33
N PHE A 265 -3.47 18.00 -0.97
CA PHE A 265 -3.05 16.94 -1.89
C PHE A 265 -1.59 17.11 -2.32
N HIS A 266 -0.86 16.00 -2.29
CA HIS A 266 0.54 15.91 -2.72
C HIS A 266 0.72 14.67 -3.60
N PRO A 267 1.30 14.77 -4.79
CA PRO A 267 1.69 13.58 -5.57
C PRO A 267 2.90 12.93 -4.88
N ALA A 268 2.70 11.72 -4.36
CA ALA A 268 3.73 10.99 -3.62
C ALA A 268 4.53 10.06 -4.54
N HIS A 269 5.26 10.64 -5.48
CA HIS A 269 6.18 9.94 -6.39
C HIS A 269 7.41 9.36 -5.67
N VAL A 270 8.25 8.58 -6.38
CA VAL A 270 9.55 8.10 -5.85
C VAL A 270 10.37 9.28 -5.31
N GLY A 271 10.87 9.13 -4.09
CA GLY A 271 11.62 10.17 -3.38
C GLY A 271 10.77 11.13 -2.54
N TYR A 272 9.43 11.08 -2.67
CA TYR A 272 8.57 11.85 -1.75
C TYR A 272 8.78 11.38 -0.31
N THR A 273 8.89 12.34 0.60
CA THR A 273 9.08 12.05 2.02
C THR A 273 8.04 12.79 2.86
N LEU A 274 7.32 12.06 3.70
CA LEU A 274 6.39 12.57 4.69
C LEU A 274 7.00 12.42 6.09
N GLU A 275 7.18 13.54 6.80
CA GLU A 275 7.60 13.56 8.21
C GLU A 275 6.43 13.93 9.13
N VAL A 276 6.24 13.15 10.18
CA VAL A 276 5.11 13.26 11.11
C VAL A 276 5.51 13.02 12.56
#